data_6ddc5e72920bb07a9e1f9ad95cf76942
#
_entry.id   6ddc5e72920bb07a9e1f9ad95cf76942
#
_cell.length_a   1.000
_cell.length_b   1.000
_cell.length_c   1.000
_cell.angle_alpha   90.00
_cell.angle_beta   90.00
_cell.angle_gamma   90.00
#
_symmetry.space_group_name_H-M   'P 1'
#
loop_
_entity.id
_entity.type
_entity.pdbx_description
1 polymer ?
#
loop_
_entity_poly.entity_id
_entity_poly.type
_entity_poly.pdbx_seq_one_letter_code
_entity_poly.pdbx_strand_id
1 'polypeptide(L)'
;MSFKNKSKVKDISLADKGREKIEWAKRWMVVLRKIGERFEKEKPFEGLKIGMALHLEKKTAVLVETLVKGGAEVTITSCNPLTTDDDVAAAVTDFATVYAWAGETTEEYYENLNRVIDTKPNIIIDDGADLMFLLHTKRKKEAEHVIGGCEETTTGVIRLRNMERDGVLAFPVIAVNDAKMKHFFDNRYGTGQSSLEAISRATNKLIS
;
A
#
# COMPACT_ATOMS: atom_id res chain seq x y z
N MET A 1 -22.72 -0.06 -5.69
CA MET A 1 -22.23 1.35 -5.67
C MET A 1 -20.85 1.37 -6.29
N SER A 2 -20.54 2.35 -7.15
CA SER A 2 -19.20 2.49 -7.76
C SER A 2 -18.15 2.80 -6.68
N PHE A 3 -16.93 2.29 -6.80
CA PHE A 3 -15.80 2.62 -5.91
C PHE A 3 -15.54 4.13 -5.84
N LYS A 4 -15.74 4.85 -6.93
CA LYS A 4 -15.63 6.32 -7.00
C LYS A 4 -16.50 7.02 -5.96
N ASN A 5 -17.73 6.56 -5.75
CA ASN A 5 -18.67 7.17 -4.80
C ASN A 5 -18.33 6.86 -3.33
N LYS A 6 -17.46 5.88 -3.07
CA LYS A 6 -17.00 5.52 -1.73
C LYS A 6 -15.63 6.14 -1.41
N SER A 7 -14.90 6.59 -2.42
CA SER A 7 -13.53 7.10 -2.31
C SER A 7 -13.49 8.58 -1.96
N LYS A 8 -12.39 9.00 -1.32
CA LYS A 8 -12.03 10.40 -1.10
C LYS A 8 -10.60 10.61 -1.60
N VAL A 9 -10.46 11.34 -2.69
CA VAL A 9 -9.19 11.69 -3.34
C VAL A 9 -9.14 13.19 -3.60
N LYS A 10 -7.97 13.71 -3.94
CA LYS A 10 -7.78 15.16 -4.19
C LYS A 10 -8.71 15.69 -5.28
N ASP A 11 -8.65 15.07 -6.44
CA ASP A 11 -9.43 15.44 -7.63
C ASP A 11 -9.60 14.23 -8.54
N ILE A 12 -10.84 13.78 -8.70
CA ILE A 12 -11.17 12.62 -9.53
C ILE A 12 -10.93 12.87 -11.03
N SER A 13 -10.91 14.13 -11.46
CA SER A 13 -10.68 14.48 -12.87
C SER A 13 -9.26 14.16 -13.35
N LEU A 14 -8.32 13.92 -12.44
CA LEU A 14 -6.94 13.55 -12.75
C LEU A 14 -6.78 12.10 -13.20
N ALA A 15 -7.84 11.29 -13.16
CA ALA A 15 -7.76 9.84 -13.38
C ALA A 15 -7.15 9.43 -14.73
N ASP A 16 -7.39 10.18 -15.81
CA ASP A 16 -6.86 9.83 -17.15
C ASP A 16 -5.33 9.83 -17.14
N LYS A 17 -4.72 10.85 -16.56
CA LYS A 17 -3.27 10.94 -16.41
C LYS A 17 -2.70 9.84 -15.51
N GLY A 18 -3.43 9.49 -14.45
CA GLY A 18 -3.07 8.38 -13.57
C GLY A 18 -3.07 7.04 -14.29
N ARG A 19 -4.07 6.78 -15.16
CA ARG A 19 -4.12 5.55 -15.99
C ARG A 19 -2.90 5.42 -16.89
N GLU A 20 -2.46 6.50 -17.53
CA GLU A 20 -1.25 6.50 -18.37
C GLU A 20 0.00 6.10 -17.57
N LYS A 21 0.14 6.65 -16.35
CA LYS A 21 1.25 6.31 -15.44
C LYS A 21 1.21 4.84 -15.01
N ILE A 22 0.03 4.32 -14.68
CA ILE A 22 -0.17 2.91 -14.29
C ILE A 22 0.18 1.99 -15.46
N GLU A 23 -0.30 2.28 -16.66
CA GLU A 23 0.01 1.49 -17.85
C GLU A 23 1.51 1.53 -18.19
N TRP A 24 2.17 2.67 -17.99
CA TRP A 24 3.62 2.74 -18.13
C TRP A 24 4.32 1.81 -17.12
N ALA A 25 3.93 1.83 -15.84
CA ALA A 25 4.53 0.98 -14.81
C ALA A 25 4.34 -0.52 -15.09
N LYS A 26 3.16 -0.93 -15.55
CA LYS A 26 2.85 -2.33 -15.91
C LYS A 26 3.83 -2.92 -16.92
N ARG A 27 4.35 -2.12 -17.85
CA ARG A 27 5.30 -2.60 -18.88
C ARG A 27 6.58 -3.13 -18.26
N TRP A 28 7.01 -2.56 -17.13
CA TRP A 28 8.24 -2.91 -16.43
C TRP A 28 8.05 -3.95 -15.33
N MET A 29 6.82 -4.12 -14.84
CA MET A 29 6.49 -5.04 -13.74
C MET A 29 6.09 -6.42 -14.26
N VAL A 30 6.97 -7.07 -15.03
CA VAL A 30 6.69 -8.31 -15.76
C VAL A 30 6.29 -9.46 -14.84
N VAL A 31 6.95 -9.60 -13.68
CA VAL A 31 6.66 -10.67 -12.71
C VAL A 31 5.25 -10.49 -12.13
N LEU A 32 4.92 -9.28 -11.66
CA LEU A 32 3.60 -8.98 -11.09
C LEU A 32 2.49 -9.14 -12.14
N ARG A 33 2.74 -8.78 -13.39
CA ARG A 33 1.80 -9.01 -14.48
C ARG A 33 1.48 -10.49 -14.67
N LYS A 34 2.52 -11.36 -14.69
CA LYS A 34 2.32 -12.82 -14.78
C LYS A 34 1.56 -13.38 -13.58
N ILE A 35 1.83 -12.85 -12.38
CA ILE A 35 1.06 -13.19 -11.19
C ILE A 35 -0.41 -12.77 -11.37
N GLY A 36 -0.66 -11.57 -11.89
CA GLY A 36 -2.01 -11.08 -12.18
C GLY A 36 -2.78 -11.97 -13.15
N GLU A 37 -2.14 -12.46 -14.24
CA GLU A 37 -2.74 -13.39 -15.20
C GLU A 37 -3.12 -14.74 -14.54
N ARG A 38 -2.33 -15.21 -13.59
CA ARG A 38 -2.63 -16.40 -12.78
C ARG A 38 -3.78 -16.13 -11.81
N PHE A 39 -3.72 -15.04 -11.06
CA PHE A 39 -4.72 -14.66 -10.06
C PHE A 39 -6.11 -14.40 -10.68
N GLU A 40 -6.14 -13.87 -11.90
CA GLU A 40 -7.38 -13.66 -12.63
C GLU A 40 -8.13 -14.98 -12.91
N LYS A 41 -7.39 -16.09 -13.07
CA LYS A 41 -7.95 -17.44 -13.27
C LYS A 41 -8.27 -18.14 -11.96
N GLU A 42 -7.35 -18.06 -11.00
CA GLU A 42 -7.42 -18.82 -9.73
C GLU A 42 -8.32 -18.17 -8.68
N LYS A 43 -8.51 -16.84 -8.75
CA LYS A 43 -9.28 -16.05 -7.78
C LYS A 43 -8.91 -16.33 -6.31
N PRO A 44 -7.61 -16.28 -5.93
CA PRO A 44 -7.17 -16.69 -4.60
C PRO A 44 -7.70 -15.82 -3.46
N PHE A 45 -8.22 -14.64 -3.76
CA PHE A 45 -8.76 -13.69 -2.79
C PHE A 45 -10.27 -13.48 -2.90
N GLU A 46 -10.98 -14.38 -3.60
CA GLU A 46 -12.41 -14.24 -3.74
C GLU A 46 -13.12 -14.22 -2.37
N GLY A 47 -13.95 -13.21 -2.15
CA GLY A 47 -14.66 -12.98 -0.89
C GLY A 47 -13.81 -12.35 0.23
N LEU A 48 -12.52 -12.05 -0.01
CA LEU A 48 -11.66 -11.40 0.97
C LEU A 48 -11.60 -9.89 0.75
N LYS A 49 -11.53 -9.18 1.87
CA LYS A 49 -11.26 -7.74 1.93
C LYS A 49 -9.81 -7.49 2.31
N ILE A 50 -9.12 -6.68 1.53
CA ILE A 50 -7.73 -6.29 1.79
C ILE A 50 -7.68 -4.81 2.12
N GLY A 51 -7.22 -4.49 3.33
CA GLY A 51 -6.92 -3.13 3.76
C GLY A 51 -5.46 -2.80 3.55
N MET A 52 -5.17 -1.69 2.90
CA MET A 52 -3.79 -1.31 2.57
C MET A 52 -3.46 0.09 3.06
N ALA A 53 -2.23 0.24 3.60
CA ALA A 53 -1.59 1.54 3.84
C ALA A 53 -0.19 1.50 3.23
N LEU A 54 -0.06 1.94 1.98
CA LEU A 54 1.19 1.96 1.21
C LEU A 54 1.39 3.31 0.53
N HIS A 55 2.61 3.61 0.08
CA HIS A 55 2.84 4.74 -0.80
C HIS A 55 2.00 4.60 -2.08
N LEU A 56 0.94 5.40 -2.23
CA LEU A 56 0.04 5.28 -3.36
C LEU A 56 0.60 6.01 -4.59
N GLU A 57 1.38 5.26 -5.36
CA GLU A 57 2.00 5.66 -6.63
C GLU A 57 1.77 4.57 -7.70
N LYS A 58 2.25 4.78 -8.92
CA LYS A 58 1.94 3.92 -10.08
C LYS A 58 2.28 2.44 -9.91
N LYS A 59 3.35 2.06 -9.18
CA LYS A 59 3.72 0.64 -8.97
C LYS A 59 2.79 -0.01 -7.95
N THR A 60 2.47 0.71 -6.88
CA THR A 60 1.47 0.26 -5.89
C THR A 60 0.10 0.08 -6.54
N ALA A 61 -0.29 0.96 -7.46
CA ALA A 61 -1.53 0.79 -8.21
C ALA A 61 -1.58 -0.52 -9.04
N VAL A 62 -0.44 -0.94 -9.62
CA VAL A 62 -0.35 -2.25 -10.31
C VAL A 62 -0.51 -3.42 -9.34
N LEU A 63 0.01 -3.31 -8.11
CA LEU A 63 -0.23 -4.30 -7.06
C LEU A 63 -1.71 -4.37 -6.69
N VAL A 64 -2.36 -3.21 -6.44
CA VAL A 64 -3.81 -3.15 -6.14
C VAL A 64 -4.63 -3.81 -7.25
N GLU A 65 -4.36 -3.48 -8.52
CA GLU A 65 -5.04 -4.11 -9.65
C GLU A 65 -4.83 -5.63 -9.69
N THR A 66 -3.63 -6.10 -9.36
CA THR A 66 -3.32 -7.53 -9.29
C THR A 66 -4.12 -8.25 -8.21
N LEU A 67 -4.28 -7.64 -7.04
CA LEU A 67 -5.10 -8.18 -5.94
C LEU A 67 -6.59 -8.22 -6.32
N VAL A 68 -7.09 -7.16 -6.95
CA VAL A 68 -8.47 -7.08 -7.45
C VAL A 68 -8.72 -8.14 -8.54
N LYS A 69 -7.78 -8.36 -9.46
CA LYS A 69 -7.84 -9.47 -10.42
C LYS A 69 -7.94 -10.82 -9.73
N GLY A 70 -7.29 -10.97 -8.58
CA GLY A 70 -7.38 -12.14 -7.72
C GLY A 70 -8.71 -12.29 -6.96
N GLY A 71 -9.66 -11.38 -7.12
CA GLY A 71 -10.97 -11.42 -6.50
C GLY A 71 -11.10 -10.62 -5.20
N ALA A 72 -10.05 -9.90 -4.76
CA ALA A 72 -10.10 -9.09 -3.55
C ALA A 72 -10.99 -7.85 -3.68
N GLU A 73 -11.71 -7.50 -2.61
CA GLU A 73 -12.21 -6.14 -2.39
C GLU A 73 -11.13 -5.32 -1.69
N VAL A 74 -10.51 -4.37 -2.41
CA VAL A 74 -9.38 -3.59 -1.89
C VAL A 74 -9.81 -2.21 -1.44
N THR A 75 -9.39 -1.82 -0.24
CA THR A 75 -9.45 -0.43 0.25
C THR A 75 -8.04 0.03 0.60
N ILE A 76 -7.60 1.14 0.04
CA ILE A 76 -6.24 1.65 0.22
C ILE A 76 -6.22 3.09 0.71
N THR A 77 -5.28 3.37 1.62
CA THR A 77 -4.84 4.72 2.01
C THR A 77 -3.33 4.86 1.82
N SER A 78 -2.81 6.07 1.97
CA SER A 78 -1.37 6.31 2.01
C SER A 78 -0.76 5.92 3.36
N CYS A 79 0.48 5.46 3.34
CA CYS A 79 1.31 5.29 4.56
C CYS A 79 2.11 6.55 4.90
N ASN A 80 2.07 7.58 4.06
CA ASN A 80 2.77 8.83 4.28
C ASN A 80 2.02 9.99 3.59
N PRO A 81 1.64 11.05 4.34
CA PRO A 81 0.85 12.18 3.83
C PRO A 81 1.46 12.92 2.63
N LEU A 82 2.78 12.81 2.42
CA LEU A 82 3.50 13.58 1.39
C LEU A 82 3.74 12.81 0.09
N THR A 83 3.46 11.50 0.04
CA THR A 83 3.94 10.63 -1.04
C THR A 83 2.87 10.10 -1.98
N THR A 84 1.62 10.49 -1.78
CA THR A 84 0.52 10.13 -2.69
C THR A 84 0.71 10.83 -4.04
N ASP A 85 0.57 10.05 -5.13
CA ASP A 85 0.47 10.58 -6.49
C ASP A 85 -1.02 10.79 -6.81
N ASP A 86 -1.50 12.04 -6.73
CA ASP A 86 -2.93 12.38 -6.77
C ASP A 86 -3.65 11.88 -8.04
N ASP A 87 -2.97 11.89 -9.20
CA ASP A 87 -3.55 11.37 -10.43
C ASP A 87 -3.65 9.83 -10.42
N VAL A 88 -2.68 9.15 -9.82
CA VAL A 88 -2.74 7.69 -9.62
C VAL A 88 -3.84 7.33 -8.61
N ALA A 89 -3.94 8.07 -7.48
CA ALA A 89 -5.01 7.87 -6.51
C ALA A 89 -6.40 7.99 -7.16
N ALA A 90 -6.58 9.00 -8.02
CA ALA A 90 -7.81 9.17 -8.79
C ALA A 90 -8.08 7.98 -9.73
N ALA A 91 -7.08 7.48 -10.45
CA ALA A 91 -7.22 6.34 -11.38
C ALA A 91 -7.55 5.03 -10.66
N VAL A 92 -6.97 4.78 -9.47
CA VAL A 92 -7.23 3.57 -8.67
C VAL A 92 -8.69 3.47 -8.24
N THR A 93 -9.43 4.59 -8.15
CA THR A 93 -10.88 4.57 -7.87
C THR A 93 -11.71 3.86 -8.92
N ASP A 94 -11.16 3.53 -10.09
CA ASP A 94 -11.86 2.74 -11.10
C ASP A 94 -12.07 1.28 -10.65
N PHE A 95 -11.21 0.75 -9.78
CA PHE A 95 -11.22 -0.66 -9.38
C PHE A 95 -11.05 -0.93 -7.88
N ALA A 96 -10.75 0.08 -7.04
CA ALA A 96 -10.62 -0.05 -5.59
C ALA A 96 -11.18 1.18 -4.85
N THR A 97 -11.43 1.06 -3.54
CA THR A 97 -11.77 2.19 -2.69
C THR A 97 -10.51 2.89 -2.21
N VAL A 98 -10.43 4.21 -2.36
CA VAL A 98 -9.24 5.02 -2.07
C VAL A 98 -9.55 6.14 -1.10
N TYR A 99 -8.71 6.29 -0.07
CA TYR A 99 -8.72 7.41 0.86
C TYR A 99 -7.30 7.98 0.95
N ALA A 100 -6.87 8.75 -0.05
CA ALA A 100 -5.51 9.29 -0.10
C ALA A 100 -5.39 10.52 -1.00
N TRP A 101 -4.58 11.49 -0.58
CA TRP A 101 -4.14 12.64 -1.37
C TRP A 101 -2.82 13.18 -0.85
N ALA A 102 -2.05 13.86 -1.70
CA ALA A 102 -0.81 14.52 -1.30
C ALA A 102 -1.10 15.74 -0.41
N GLY A 103 -0.39 15.83 0.71
CA GLY A 103 -0.52 16.93 1.67
C GLY A 103 -1.67 16.75 2.66
N GLU A 104 -2.04 15.52 2.98
CA GLU A 104 -2.93 15.22 4.11
C GLU A 104 -2.38 15.82 5.40
N THR A 105 -3.25 16.36 6.26
CA THR A 105 -2.89 16.68 7.64
C THR A 105 -2.72 15.39 8.45
N THR A 106 -2.11 15.49 9.62
CA THR A 106 -1.97 14.34 10.53
C THR A 106 -3.35 13.77 10.91
N GLU A 107 -4.33 14.62 11.14
CA GLU A 107 -5.70 14.23 11.47
C GLU A 107 -6.37 13.50 10.31
N GLU A 108 -6.25 14.01 9.09
CA GLU A 108 -6.79 13.38 7.87
C GLU A 108 -6.13 12.03 7.60
N TYR A 109 -4.81 11.93 7.79
CA TYR A 109 -4.06 10.67 7.68
C TYR A 109 -4.63 9.59 8.61
N TYR A 110 -4.80 9.90 9.90
CA TYR A 110 -5.36 8.94 10.85
C TYR A 110 -6.85 8.66 10.60
N GLU A 111 -7.61 9.64 10.13
CA GLU A 111 -9.00 9.42 9.69
C GLU A 111 -9.05 8.41 8.54
N ASN A 112 -8.16 8.53 7.55
CA ASN A 112 -8.10 7.64 6.40
C ASN A 112 -7.66 6.23 6.78
N LEU A 113 -6.70 6.06 7.69
CA LEU A 113 -6.39 4.74 8.28
C LEU A 113 -7.63 4.12 8.94
N ASN A 114 -8.39 4.89 9.73
CA ASN A 114 -9.62 4.40 10.35
C ASN A 114 -10.69 4.02 9.32
N ARG A 115 -10.84 4.75 8.22
CA ARG A 115 -11.76 4.40 7.12
C ARG A 115 -11.40 3.05 6.48
N VAL A 116 -10.11 2.74 6.35
CA VAL A 116 -9.67 1.41 5.90
C VAL A 116 -10.10 0.34 6.91
N ILE A 117 -9.88 0.56 8.20
CA ILE A 117 -10.28 -0.38 9.26
C ILE A 117 -11.80 -0.58 9.29
N ASP A 118 -12.60 0.47 9.06
CA ASP A 118 -14.06 0.41 9.05
C ASP A 118 -14.62 -0.52 7.97
N THR A 119 -13.84 -0.83 6.92
CA THR A 119 -14.22 -1.85 5.93
C THR A 119 -14.14 -3.28 6.44
N LYS A 120 -13.58 -3.48 7.64
CA LYS A 120 -13.34 -4.79 8.28
C LYS A 120 -12.50 -5.71 7.38
N PRO A 121 -11.25 -5.34 7.09
CA PRO A 121 -10.38 -6.13 6.24
C PRO A 121 -10.02 -7.47 6.88
N ASN A 122 -9.86 -8.50 6.02
CA ASN A 122 -9.37 -9.82 6.42
C ASN A 122 -7.83 -9.90 6.34
N ILE A 123 -7.24 -9.14 5.42
CA ILE A 123 -5.79 -9.08 5.20
C ILE A 123 -5.36 -7.63 5.26
N ILE A 124 -4.22 -7.38 5.90
CA ILE A 124 -3.60 -6.05 5.98
C ILE A 124 -2.29 -6.05 5.18
N ILE A 125 -2.07 -5.01 4.38
CA ILE A 125 -0.77 -4.73 3.76
C ILE A 125 -0.35 -3.33 4.20
N ASP A 126 0.75 -3.25 4.94
CA ASP A 126 1.16 -2.01 5.62
C ASP A 126 2.62 -1.66 5.31
N ASP A 127 2.94 -0.39 5.44
CA ASP A 127 4.30 0.15 5.31
C ASP A 127 4.57 1.10 6.49
N GLY A 128 5.29 0.60 7.48
CA GLY A 128 5.56 1.29 8.75
C GLY A 128 4.67 0.83 9.92
N ALA A 129 3.74 -0.09 9.66
CA ALA A 129 2.86 -0.70 10.64
C ALA A 129 1.91 0.26 11.38
N ASP A 130 1.54 1.42 10.81
CA ASP A 130 0.61 2.34 11.47
C ASP A 130 -0.83 1.82 11.47
N LEU A 131 -1.27 1.21 10.37
CA LEU A 131 -2.58 0.57 10.26
C LEU A 131 -2.66 -0.63 11.21
N MET A 132 -1.63 -1.49 11.24
CA MET A 132 -1.54 -2.62 12.16
C MET A 132 -1.48 -2.16 13.61
N PHE A 133 -0.73 -1.09 13.92
CA PHE A 133 -0.64 -0.54 15.27
C PHE A 133 -2.01 -0.04 15.79
N LEU A 134 -2.80 0.61 14.94
CA LEU A 134 -4.16 1.01 15.30
C LEU A 134 -5.03 -0.20 15.66
N LEU A 135 -4.95 -1.27 14.87
CA LEU A 135 -5.68 -2.53 15.11
C LEU A 135 -5.27 -3.17 16.45
N HIS A 136 -4.02 -3.04 16.87
CA HIS A 136 -3.53 -3.62 18.12
C HIS A 136 -3.74 -2.72 19.35
N THR A 137 -4.10 -1.46 19.14
CA THR A 137 -4.27 -0.48 20.23
C THR A 137 -5.69 0.04 20.36
N LYS A 138 -6.10 0.91 19.46
CA LYS A 138 -7.39 1.63 19.54
C LYS A 138 -8.54 0.85 18.89
N ARG A 139 -8.26 -0.09 17.97
CA ARG A 139 -9.25 -0.79 17.15
C ARG A 139 -9.16 -2.32 17.31
N LYS A 140 -8.98 -2.79 18.57
CA LYS A 140 -8.77 -4.22 18.86
C LYS A 140 -9.94 -5.13 18.45
N LYS A 141 -11.16 -4.64 18.49
CA LYS A 141 -12.34 -5.41 18.06
C LYS A 141 -12.30 -5.74 16.57
N GLU A 142 -11.86 -4.78 15.77
CA GLU A 142 -11.74 -4.95 14.33
C GLU A 142 -10.57 -5.88 13.94
N ALA A 143 -9.55 -5.98 14.80
CA ALA A 143 -8.47 -6.94 14.62
C ALA A 143 -8.94 -8.41 14.61
N GLU A 144 -10.09 -8.73 15.24
CA GLU A 144 -10.66 -10.07 15.25
C GLU A 144 -11.06 -10.59 13.84
N HIS A 145 -11.26 -9.67 12.89
CA HIS A 145 -11.55 -10.02 11.49
C HIS A 145 -10.30 -10.27 10.65
N VAL A 146 -9.11 -9.90 11.17
CA VAL A 146 -7.85 -10.00 10.44
C VAL A 146 -7.25 -11.39 10.59
N ILE A 147 -7.06 -12.08 9.48
CA ILE A 147 -6.42 -13.41 9.43
C ILE A 147 -4.90 -13.35 9.29
N GLY A 148 -4.37 -12.20 8.87
CA GLY A 148 -2.93 -11.96 8.75
C GLY A 148 -2.59 -10.66 8.02
N GLY A 149 -1.29 -10.34 8.01
CA GLY A 149 -0.79 -9.14 7.34
C GLY A 149 0.56 -9.34 6.65
N CYS A 150 0.96 -8.31 5.90
CA CYS A 150 2.27 -8.17 5.27
C CYS A 150 2.83 -6.79 5.60
N GLU A 151 4.10 -6.74 6.02
CA GLU A 151 4.79 -5.48 6.31
C GLU A 151 5.93 -5.25 5.32
N GLU A 152 5.92 -4.07 4.71
CA GLU A 152 6.85 -3.66 3.64
C GLU A 152 8.22 -3.25 4.16
N THR A 153 8.32 -2.61 5.35
CA THR A 153 9.49 -1.80 5.67
C THR A 153 10.17 -2.18 6.99
N THR A 154 11.47 -1.88 7.09
CA THR A 154 12.33 -2.22 8.24
C THR A 154 11.77 -1.70 9.57
N THR A 155 11.33 -0.44 9.62
CA THR A 155 10.81 0.16 10.85
C THR A 155 9.51 -0.48 11.30
N GLY A 156 8.62 -0.85 10.36
CA GLY A 156 7.40 -1.57 10.67
C GLY A 156 7.69 -2.99 11.16
N VAL A 157 8.59 -3.74 10.51
CA VAL A 157 9.02 -5.08 10.98
C VAL A 157 9.60 -5.03 12.39
N ILE A 158 10.44 -4.03 12.71
CA ILE A 158 10.99 -3.87 14.06
C ILE A 158 9.86 -3.63 15.07
N ARG A 159 8.88 -2.78 14.74
CA ARG A 159 7.71 -2.50 15.60
C ARG A 159 6.92 -3.78 15.87
N LEU A 160 6.61 -4.55 14.82
CA LEU A 160 5.84 -5.79 14.93
C LEU A 160 6.58 -6.89 15.70
N ARG A 161 7.89 -7.04 15.53
CA ARG A 161 8.71 -7.96 16.32
C ARG A 161 8.75 -7.58 17.80
N ASN A 162 8.75 -6.29 18.13
CA ASN A 162 8.62 -5.85 19.51
C ASN A 162 7.24 -6.23 20.08
N MET A 163 6.17 -6.03 19.30
CA MET A 163 4.81 -6.42 19.70
C MET A 163 4.68 -7.95 19.88
N GLU A 164 5.33 -8.75 19.03
CA GLU A 164 5.40 -10.21 19.18
C GLU A 164 6.11 -10.60 20.47
N ARG A 165 7.30 -10.02 20.73
CA ARG A 165 8.06 -10.27 21.97
C ARG A 165 7.28 -9.89 23.23
N ASP A 166 6.51 -8.81 23.18
CA ASP A 166 5.68 -8.33 24.27
C ASP A 166 4.35 -9.11 24.40
N GLY A 167 4.11 -10.11 23.53
CA GLY A 167 2.92 -10.97 23.53
C GLY A 167 1.62 -10.28 23.16
N VAL A 168 1.69 -9.13 22.44
CA VAL A 168 0.51 -8.33 22.07
C VAL A 168 0.18 -8.41 20.58
N LEU A 169 0.96 -9.10 19.76
CA LEU A 169 0.67 -9.30 18.34
C LEU A 169 -0.51 -10.26 18.18
N ALA A 170 -1.65 -9.76 17.65
CA ALA A 170 -2.92 -10.47 17.63
C ALA A 170 -3.09 -11.41 16.42
N PHE A 171 -2.34 -11.21 15.35
CA PHE A 171 -2.41 -11.99 14.12
C PHE A 171 -1.04 -12.14 13.46
N PRO A 172 -0.81 -13.20 12.65
CA PRO A 172 0.47 -13.40 11.98
C PRO A 172 0.75 -12.32 10.93
N VAL A 173 2.03 -11.88 10.86
CA VAL A 173 2.47 -10.90 9.86
C VAL A 173 3.69 -11.42 9.12
N ILE A 174 3.65 -11.38 7.80
CA ILE A 174 4.78 -11.70 6.94
C ILE A 174 5.68 -10.47 6.82
N ALA A 175 6.93 -10.59 7.25
CA ALA A 175 7.97 -9.57 7.08
C ALA A 175 8.47 -9.57 5.63
N VAL A 176 7.73 -8.97 4.70
CA VAL A 176 8.09 -8.90 3.28
C VAL A 176 9.41 -8.17 3.09
N ASN A 177 9.68 -7.15 3.92
CA ASN A 177 10.96 -6.45 3.94
C ASN A 177 12.18 -7.37 4.06
N ASP A 178 12.05 -8.49 4.78
CA ASP A 178 13.16 -9.40 5.06
C ASP A 178 13.33 -10.49 4.01
N ALA A 179 12.43 -10.57 3.02
CA ALA A 179 12.59 -11.45 1.88
C ALA A 179 13.87 -11.09 1.12
N LYS A 180 14.70 -12.09 0.79
CA LYS A 180 16.00 -11.87 0.11
C LYS A 180 15.85 -11.05 -1.18
N MET A 181 14.82 -11.35 -1.98
CA MET A 181 14.55 -10.64 -3.24
C MET A 181 14.05 -9.21 -3.03
N LYS A 182 13.47 -8.89 -1.87
CA LYS A 182 13.09 -7.52 -1.51
C LYS A 182 14.29 -6.79 -0.91
N HIS A 183 14.82 -7.27 0.21
CA HIS A 183 15.82 -6.58 1.03
C HIS A 183 17.13 -6.31 0.27
N PHE A 184 17.64 -7.30 -0.47
CA PHE A 184 18.91 -7.18 -1.17
C PHE A 184 18.83 -6.35 -2.46
N PHE A 185 17.65 -6.09 -2.99
CA PHE A 185 17.48 -5.32 -4.22
C PHE A 185 16.84 -3.96 -3.95
N ASP A 186 15.68 -3.92 -3.31
CA ASP A 186 14.99 -2.68 -3.00
C ASP A 186 15.77 -1.85 -1.97
N ASN A 187 15.96 -2.37 -0.74
CA ASN A 187 16.60 -1.61 0.33
C ASN A 187 18.08 -1.27 0.01
N ARG A 188 18.80 -2.18 -0.65
CA ARG A 188 20.22 -1.99 -0.95
C ARG A 188 20.46 -1.13 -2.20
N TYR A 189 19.94 -1.57 -3.33
CA TYR A 189 20.24 -0.93 -4.61
C TYR A 189 19.23 0.17 -4.96
N GLY A 190 17.94 -0.09 -4.78
CA GLY A 190 16.89 0.88 -5.07
C GLY A 190 17.00 2.12 -4.20
N THR A 191 17.12 1.95 -2.89
CA THR A 191 17.29 3.08 -1.94
C THR A 191 18.59 3.83 -2.20
N GLY A 192 19.71 3.11 -2.41
CA GLY A 192 21.00 3.73 -2.70
C GLY A 192 20.95 4.60 -3.95
N GLN A 193 20.47 4.06 -5.06
CA GLN A 193 20.33 4.80 -6.32
C GLN A 193 19.39 6.02 -6.17
N SER A 194 18.22 5.83 -5.61
CA SER A 194 17.22 6.90 -5.45
C SER A 194 17.72 8.03 -4.55
N SER A 195 18.47 7.69 -3.50
CA SER A 195 19.07 8.70 -2.61
C SER A 195 20.11 9.56 -3.34
N LEU A 196 20.99 8.95 -4.13
CA LEU A 196 21.98 9.67 -4.94
C LEU A 196 21.31 10.52 -6.01
N GLU A 197 20.28 10.01 -6.69
CA GLU A 197 19.51 10.81 -7.65
C GLU A 197 18.82 12.01 -6.99
N ALA A 198 18.23 11.84 -5.81
CA ALA A 198 17.59 12.92 -5.07
C ALA A 198 18.59 14.01 -4.68
N ILE A 199 19.77 13.62 -4.18
CA ILE A 199 20.86 14.56 -3.84
C ILE A 199 21.29 15.33 -5.09
N SER A 200 21.56 14.65 -6.21
CA SER A 200 21.99 15.28 -7.44
C SER A 200 20.96 16.29 -7.97
N ARG A 201 19.67 15.92 -7.95
CA ARG A 201 18.59 16.82 -8.39
C ARG A 201 18.40 18.02 -7.47
N ALA A 202 18.43 17.80 -6.14
CA ALA A 202 18.22 18.87 -5.17
C ALA A 202 19.37 19.87 -5.11
N THR A 203 20.60 19.43 -5.36
CA THR A 203 21.80 20.27 -5.23
C THR A 203 22.38 20.72 -6.56
N ASN A 204 21.96 20.11 -7.69
CA ASN A 204 22.55 20.27 -9.01
C ASN A 204 24.08 20.05 -9.03
N LYS A 205 24.57 19.13 -8.18
CA LYS A 205 26.00 18.77 -8.08
C LYS A 205 26.25 17.41 -8.72
N LEU A 206 27.37 17.29 -9.40
CA LEU A 206 27.88 15.99 -9.86
C LEU A 206 28.54 15.27 -8.69
N ILE A 207 28.34 13.95 -8.67
CA ILE A 207 29.06 13.04 -7.77
C ILE A 207 30.28 12.55 -8.57
N SER A 208 31.39 13.18 -8.39
CA SER A 208 32.66 12.86 -9.04
C SER A 208 33.75 12.65 -8.01
#